data_51506b8f869ead4cc18d759b22ba9517
#
_entry.id   51506b8f869ead4cc18d759b22ba9517
#
_cell.length_a   1.000
_cell.length_b   1.000
_cell.length_c   1.000
_cell.angle_alpha   90.00
_cell.angle_beta   90.00
_cell.angle_gamma   90.00
#
_symmetry.space_group_name_H-M   'P 1'
#
loop_
_entity.id
_entity.type
_entity.pdbx_description
1 polymer ?
#
loop_
_entity_poly.entity_id
_entity_poly.type
_entity_poly.pdbx_seq_one_letter_code
_entity_poly.pdbx_strand_id
1 'polypeptide(L)'
;MEFNFASRLDSFEEGIFATLNDKKNELVKAGRKVYNMSVGTPDFKPAQHIMDAVSEAASKPENYKYALADLPELLDAVSNHYAERYGVKGIRHEEIMSIYGSQEGMAHIAMAICDPGDVVLVPNPGYPVFTAGPFLCGAKVETYDLHPENNFLIEFDKIPEEQARRAKMMIVSYPLNPVRRQELPNSNINSRKNR
;
A
#
# COMPACT_ATOMS: atom_id res chain seq x y z
N MET A 1 -28.63 21.59 -9.69
CA MET A 1 -28.73 20.32 -8.96
C MET A 1 -27.51 20.27 -8.06
N GLU A 2 -27.69 20.42 -6.73
CA GLU A 2 -26.57 20.25 -5.80
C GLU A 2 -26.26 18.76 -5.64
N PHE A 3 -25.01 18.39 -5.84
CA PHE A 3 -24.54 17.02 -5.68
C PHE A 3 -24.00 16.88 -4.24
N ASN A 4 -24.66 16.07 -3.42
CA ASN A 4 -24.17 15.75 -2.10
C ASN A 4 -23.34 14.45 -2.18
N PHE A 5 -22.06 14.53 -1.84
CA PHE A 5 -21.20 13.37 -1.72
C PHE A 5 -21.52 12.56 -0.45
N ALA A 6 -21.09 11.31 -0.42
CA ALA A 6 -21.23 10.50 0.77
C ALA A 6 -20.35 11.04 1.91
N SER A 7 -20.89 11.10 3.13
CA SER A 7 -20.19 11.65 4.31
C SER A 7 -18.84 11.00 4.63
N ARG A 8 -18.63 9.75 4.17
CA ARG A 8 -17.31 9.09 4.29
C ARG A 8 -16.19 9.83 3.57
N LEU A 9 -16.53 10.68 2.59
CA LEU A 9 -15.53 11.49 1.87
C LEU A 9 -15.10 12.73 2.67
N ASP A 10 -15.86 13.13 3.69
CA ASP A 10 -15.48 14.26 4.56
C ASP A 10 -14.20 13.97 5.37
N SER A 11 -13.82 12.69 5.48
CA SER A 11 -12.58 12.26 6.14
C SER A 11 -11.34 12.42 5.25
N PHE A 12 -11.51 12.76 3.97
CA PHE A 12 -10.40 12.96 3.04
C PHE A 12 -10.02 14.43 2.98
N GLU A 13 -8.82 14.73 3.44
CA GLU A 13 -8.22 16.05 3.26
C GLU A 13 -7.62 16.19 1.86
N GLU A 14 -7.46 17.43 1.41
CA GLU A 14 -6.77 17.71 0.15
C GLU A 14 -5.34 17.14 0.21
N GLY A 15 -5.02 16.30 -0.75
CA GLY A 15 -3.75 15.56 -0.74
C GLY A 15 -2.54 16.50 -0.78
N ILE A 16 -1.61 16.35 0.17
CA ILE A 16 -0.37 17.12 0.28
C ILE A 16 0.40 17.22 -1.04
N PHE A 17 0.33 16.20 -1.88
CA PHE A 17 1.00 16.19 -3.18
C PHE A 17 0.38 17.18 -4.19
N ALA A 18 -0.95 17.39 -4.14
CA ALA A 18 -1.62 18.40 -4.96
C ALA A 18 -1.15 19.80 -4.56
N THR A 19 -1.20 20.11 -3.28
CA THR A 19 -0.75 21.40 -2.72
C THR A 19 0.72 21.68 -3.05
N LEU A 20 1.60 20.68 -2.91
CA LEU A 20 3.02 20.83 -3.25
C LEU A 20 3.24 21.04 -4.76
N ASN A 21 2.46 20.37 -5.60
CA ASN A 21 2.52 20.54 -7.05
C ASN A 21 2.06 21.93 -7.47
N ASP A 22 1.00 22.45 -6.89
CA ASP A 22 0.49 23.80 -7.15
C ASP A 22 1.52 24.84 -6.74
N LYS A 23 2.11 24.69 -5.55
CA LYS A 23 3.18 25.58 -5.09
C LYS A 23 4.41 25.56 -5.99
N LYS A 24 4.83 24.38 -6.45
CA LYS A 24 5.89 24.23 -7.45
C LYS A 24 5.54 25.00 -8.73
N ASN A 25 4.33 24.83 -9.25
CA ASN A 25 3.89 25.48 -10.48
C ASN A 25 3.85 26.99 -10.35
N GLU A 26 3.40 27.55 -9.23
CA GLU A 26 3.45 28.98 -8.93
C GLU A 26 4.88 29.53 -8.99
N LEU A 27 5.83 28.84 -8.32
CA LEU A 27 7.22 29.25 -8.27
C LEU A 27 7.89 29.20 -9.64
N VAL A 28 7.61 28.18 -10.45
CA VAL A 28 8.10 28.06 -11.82
C VAL A 28 7.54 29.18 -12.69
N LYS A 29 6.24 29.48 -12.60
CA LYS A 29 5.61 30.61 -13.31
C LYS A 29 6.22 31.96 -12.92
N ALA A 30 6.65 32.10 -11.67
CA ALA A 30 7.37 33.29 -11.19
C ALA A 30 8.87 33.32 -11.63
N GLY A 31 9.28 32.43 -12.52
CA GLY A 31 10.67 32.37 -13.05
C GLY A 31 11.70 31.79 -12.09
N ARG A 32 11.27 31.18 -10.99
CA ARG A 32 12.20 30.56 -10.04
C ARG A 32 12.61 29.15 -10.50
N LYS A 33 13.88 28.80 -10.31
CA LYS A 33 14.37 27.44 -10.49
C LYS A 33 13.92 26.60 -9.29
N VAL A 34 13.14 25.56 -9.55
CA VAL A 34 12.62 24.66 -8.53
C VAL A 34 13.15 23.25 -8.74
N TYR A 35 13.70 22.65 -7.70
CA TYR A 35 14.05 21.23 -7.64
C TYR A 35 12.93 20.50 -6.94
N ASN A 36 12.17 19.66 -7.68
CA ASN A 36 11.08 18.89 -7.12
C ASN A 36 11.62 17.59 -6.50
N MET A 37 11.53 17.49 -5.18
CA MET A 37 11.90 16.29 -4.41
C MET A 37 10.70 15.69 -3.66
N SER A 38 9.48 16.10 -4.02
CA SER A 38 8.26 15.67 -3.32
C SER A 38 7.79 14.27 -3.74
N VAL A 39 8.15 13.81 -4.94
CA VAL A 39 7.73 12.52 -5.48
C VAL A 39 8.96 11.72 -5.89
N GLY A 40 9.11 10.53 -5.32
CA GLY A 40 10.19 9.60 -5.61
C GLY A 40 9.88 8.69 -6.80
N THR A 41 9.47 9.25 -7.93
CA THR A 41 9.25 8.46 -9.15
C THR A 41 10.60 7.99 -9.70
N PRO A 42 10.79 6.68 -9.94
CA PRO A 42 11.99 6.16 -10.58
C PRO A 42 12.20 6.80 -11.96
N ASP A 43 13.40 7.29 -12.23
CA ASP A 43 13.80 7.90 -13.50
C ASP A 43 14.74 7.00 -14.32
N PHE A 44 15.07 5.81 -13.82
CA PHE A 44 15.84 4.81 -14.54
C PHE A 44 14.98 4.10 -15.58
N LYS A 45 15.56 3.85 -16.74
CA LYS A 45 14.91 3.05 -17.77
C LYS A 45 14.77 1.60 -17.30
N PRO A 46 13.67 0.91 -17.62
CA PRO A 46 13.58 -0.53 -17.45
C PRO A 46 14.73 -1.25 -18.20
N ALA A 47 15.09 -2.44 -17.76
CA ALA A 47 16.07 -3.24 -18.47
C ALA A 47 15.61 -3.53 -19.92
N GLN A 48 16.56 -3.56 -20.87
CA GLN A 48 16.22 -3.67 -22.29
C GLN A 48 15.34 -4.88 -22.61
N HIS A 49 15.66 -6.05 -22.05
CA HIS A 49 14.87 -7.26 -22.25
C HIS A 49 13.40 -7.17 -21.81
N ILE A 50 13.10 -6.32 -20.81
CA ILE A 50 11.73 -6.06 -20.36
C ILE A 50 10.99 -5.22 -21.41
N MET A 51 11.65 -4.17 -21.91
CA MET A 51 11.07 -3.29 -22.93
C MET A 51 10.84 -4.06 -24.23
N ASP A 52 11.77 -4.93 -24.62
CA ASP A 52 11.66 -5.78 -25.80
C ASP A 52 10.48 -6.75 -25.69
N ALA A 53 10.34 -7.43 -24.54
CA ALA A 53 9.23 -8.35 -24.29
C ALA A 53 7.87 -7.65 -24.33
N VAL A 54 7.75 -6.45 -23.76
CA VAL A 54 6.52 -5.65 -23.81
C VAL A 54 6.22 -5.23 -25.24
N SER A 55 7.24 -4.77 -25.99
CA SER A 55 7.07 -4.36 -27.40
C SER A 55 6.65 -5.53 -28.28
N GLU A 56 7.27 -6.69 -28.11
CA GLU A 56 6.89 -7.91 -28.81
C GLU A 56 5.44 -8.32 -28.49
N ALA A 57 5.08 -8.36 -27.20
CA ALA A 57 3.72 -8.71 -26.80
C ALA A 57 2.68 -7.72 -27.35
N ALA A 58 2.99 -6.42 -27.34
CA ALA A 58 2.11 -5.37 -27.85
C ALA A 58 1.94 -5.43 -29.40
N SER A 59 2.83 -6.07 -30.13
CA SER A 59 2.71 -6.26 -31.58
C SER A 59 1.78 -7.39 -32.01
N LYS A 60 1.35 -8.22 -31.06
CA LYS A 60 0.53 -9.41 -31.31
C LYS A 60 -0.97 -9.11 -31.12
N PRO A 61 -1.80 -9.14 -32.17
CA PRO A 61 -3.24 -8.84 -32.05
C PRO A 61 -3.99 -9.71 -31.05
N GLU A 62 -3.57 -10.96 -30.86
CA GLU A 62 -4.15 -11.90 -29.92
C GLU A 62 -4.04 -11.48 -28.45
N ASN A 63 -3.15 -10.55 -28.13
CA ASN A 63 -2.99 -10.02 -26.78
C ASN A 63 -3.99 -8.88 -26.46
N TYR A 64 -4.72 -8.38 -27.46
CA TYR A 64 -5.75 -7.34 -27.27
C TYR A 64 -7.11 -7.97 -26.98
N LYS A 65 -7.20 -8.69 -25.89
CA LYS A 65 -8.42 -9.37 -25.45
C LYS A 65 -8.93 -8.77 -24.15
N TYR A 66 -10.23 -8.90 -23.93
CA TYR A 66 -10.80 -8.60 -22.63
C TYR A 66 -10.29 -9.63 -21.60
N ALA A 67 -9.56 -9.17 -20.59
CA ALA A 67 -9.01 -10.03 -19.56
C ALA A 67 -10.09 -10.32 -18.50
N LEU A 68 -10.46 -11.59 -18.38
CA LEU A 68 -11.40 -12.08 -17.34
C LEU A 68 -10.67 -12.62 -16.11
N ALA A 69 -9.40 -12.95 -16.25
CA ALA A 69 -8.54 -13.49 -15.18
C ALA A 69 -7.08 -13.19 -15.52
N ASP A 70 -6.22 -13.35 -14.54
CA ASP A 70 -4.77 -13.29 -14.70
C ASP A 70 -4.29 -14.43 -15.60
N LEU A 71 -3.23 -14.18 -16.37
CA LEU A 71 -2.61 -15.21 -17.20
C LEU A 71 -1.96 -16.28 -16.31
N PRO A 72 -2.19 -17.58 -16.58
CA PRO A 72 -1.57 -18.67 -15.82
C PRO A 72 -0.03 -18.55 -15.75
N GLU A 73 0.61 -18.13 -16.84
CA GLU A 73 2.05 -17.93 -16.92
C GLU A 73 2.55 -16.82 -15.99
N LEU A 74 1.73 -15.77 -15.76
CA LEU A 74 2.03 -14.73 -14.77
C LEU A 74 1.95 -15.30 -13.35
N LEU A 75 0.91 -16.06 -13.06
CA LEU A 75 0.70 -16.67 -11.74
C LEU A 75 1.81 -17.66 -11.40
N ASP A 76 2.23 -18.48 -12.38
CA ASP A 76 3.38 -19.38 -12.25
C ASP A 76 4.68 -18.60 -12.00
N ALA A 77 4.92 -17.52 -12.74
CA ALA A 77 6.09 -16.68 -12.57
C ALA A 77 6.13 -16.03 -11.19
N VAL A 78 4.99 -15.57 -10.66
CA VAL A 78 4.87 -15.02 -9.30
C VAL A 78 5.17 -16.10 -8.25
N SER A 79 4.54 -17.27 -8.35
CA SER A 79 4.75 -18.38 -7.42
C SER A 79 6.23 -18.82 -7.39
N ASN A 80 6.85 -18.97 -8.56
CA ASN A 80 8.26 -19.33 -8.70
C ASN A 80 9.17 -18.25 -8.11
N HIS A 81 8.91 -16.97 -8.38
CA HIS A 81 9.67 -15.86 -7.83
C HIS A 81 9.66 -15.86 -6.29
N TYR A 82 8.49 -16.10 -5.68
CA TYR A 82 8.39 -16.19 -4.23
C TYR A 82 9.14 -17.39 -3.67
N ALA A 83 9.10 -18.53 -4.37
CA ALA A 83 9.84 -19.72 -3.97
C ALA A 83 11.36 -19.51 -4.02
N GLU A 84 11.86 -18.90 -5.10
CA GLU A 84 13.30 -18.69 -5.32
C GLU A 84 13.85 -17.55 -4.46
N ARG A 85 13.13 -16.43 -4.38
CA ARG A 85 13.63 -15.21 -3.72
C ARG A 85 13.43 -15.22 -2.21
N TYR A 86 12.32 -15.77 -1.76
CA TYR A 86 11.88 -15.68 -0.36
C TYR A 86 11.72 -17.04 0.32
N GLY A 87 11.90 -18.15 -0.41
CA GLY A 87 11.71 -19.50 0.14
C GLY A 87 10.25 -19.88 0.42
N VAL A 88 9.28 -19.05 -0.03
CA VAL A 88 7.85 -19.31 0.14
C VAL A 88 7.39 -20.21 -1.00
N LYS A 89 7.08 -21.46 -0.69
CA LYS A 89 6.71 -22.50 -1.66
C LYS A 89 5.22 -22.83 -1.57
N GLY A 90 4.67 -23.30 -2.70
CA GLY A 90 3.31 -23.85 -2.75
C GLY A 90 2.21 -22.79 -2.78
N ILE A 91 2.51 -21.56 -3.19
CA ILE A 91 1.50 -20.54 -3.46
C ILE A 91 0.66 -21.01 -4.65
N ARG A 92 -0.64 -21.14 -4.46
CA ARG A 92 -1.58 -21.58 -5.49
C ARG A 92 -2.07 -20.38 -6.29
N HIS A 93 -2.53 -20.59 -7.51
CA HIS A 93 -3.03 -19.52 -8.39
C HIS A 93 -4.17 -18.73 -7.75
N GLU A 94 -5.08 -19.39 -7.05
CA GLU A 94 -6.20 -18.75 -6.35
C GLU A 94 -5.79 -17.87 -5.14
N GLU A 95 -4.52 -17.93 -4.74
CA GLU A 95 -3.96 -17.08 -3.67
C GLU A 95 -3.23 -15.86 -4.25
N ILE A 96 -3.24 -15.69 -5.57
CA ILE A 96 -2.58 -14.59 -6.28
C ILE A 96 -3.64 -13.78 -7.01
N MET A 97 -3.57 -12.47 -6.89
CA MET A 97 -4.38 -11.54 -7.66
C MET A 97 -3.52 -10.37 -8.11
N SER A 98 -3.52 -10.07 -9.40
CA SER A 98 -2.83 -8.88 -9.89
C SER A 98 -3.63 -7.60 -9.60
N ILE A 99 -2.91 -6.54 -9.29
CA ILE A 99 -3.44 -5.21 -8.99
C ILE A 99 -2.59 -4.15 -9.69
N TYR A 100 -3.18 -2.99 -9.94
CA TYR A 100 -2.48 -1.86 -10.55
C TYR A 100 -1.67 -1.07 -9.51
N GLY A 101 -0.61 -1.73 -9.01
CA GLY A 101 0.23 -1.24 -7.94
C GLY A 101 -0.32 -1.58 -6.55
N SER A 102 0.60 -1.72 -5.57
CA SER A 102 0.25 -2.12 -4.20
C SER A 102 -0.71 -1.17 -3.49
N GLN A 103 -0.76 0.10 -3.90
CA GLN A 103 -1.68 1.09 -3.33
C GLN A 103 -3.15 0.72 -3.57
N GLU A 104 -3.48 0.18 -4.74
CA GLU A 104 -4.84 -0.32 -5.02
C GLU A 104 -5.22 -1.45 -4.06
N GLY A 105 -4.35 -2.44 -3.91
CA GLY A 105 -4.59 -3.54 -2.97
C GLY A 105 -4.76 -3.06 -1.53
N MET A 106 -3.91 -2.11 -1.10
CA MET A 106 -4.00 -1.52 0.24
C MET A 106 -5.30 -0.75 0.47
N ALA A 107 -5.82 -0.08 -0.56
CA ALA A 107 -7.10 0.62 -0.45
C ALA A 107 -8.28 -0.36 -0.41
N HIS A 108 -8.25 -1.42 -1.20
CA HIS A 108 -9.38 -2.33 -1.35
C HIS A 108 -9.43 -3.45 -0.32
N ILE A 109 -8.29 -3.83 0.30
CA ILE A 109 -8.26 -4.94 1.28
C ILE A 109 -9.19 -4.67 2.47
N ALA A 110 -9.28 -3.41 2.92
CA ALA A 110 -10.20 -3.05 3.99
C ALA A 110 -11.66 -3.26 3.59
N MET A 111 -12.01 -2.97 2.33
CA MET A 111 -13.37 -3.16 1.81
C MET A 111 -13.76 -4.65 1.73
N ALA A 112 -12.78 -5.55 1.61
CA ALA A 112 -13.00 -7.00 1.58
C ALA A 112 -13.10 -7.63 2.98
N ILE A 113 -12.51 -6.99 4.00
CA ILE A 113 -12.36 -7.57 5.34
C ILE A 113 -13.24 -6.87 6.38
N CYS A 114 -13.46 -5.55 6.24
CA CYS A 114 -14.11 -4.73 7.26
C CYS A 114 -15.52 -4.30 6.86
N ASP A 115 -16.42 -4.34 7.83
CA ASP A 115 -17.73 -3.71 7.76
C ASP A 115 -17.70 -2.26 8.32
N PRO A 116 -18.70 -1.41 7.99
CA PRO A 116 -18.81 -0.09 8.60
C PRO A 116 -18.82 -0.16 10.13
N GLY A 117 -17.91 0.59 10.76
CA GLY A 117 -17.74 0.64 12.21
C GLY A 117 -16.70 -0.30 12.78
N ASP A 118 -16.19 -1.27 12.01
CA ASP A 118 -15.02 -2.07 12.39
C ASP A 118 -13.78 -1.19 12.60
N VAL A 119 -12.85 -1.65 13.42
CA VAL A 119 -11.62 -0.91 13.74
C VAL A 119 -10.45 -1.42 12.93
N VAL A 120 -9.68 -0.51 12.33
CA VAL A 120 -8.42 -0.79 11.65
C VAL A 120 -7.30 -0.04 12.35
N LEU A 121 -6.27 -0.76 12.79
CA LEU A 121 -5.06 -0.15 13.36
C LEU A 121 -4.07 0.20 12.25
N VAL A 122 -3.60 1.44 12.26
CA VAL A 122 -2.64 1.94 11.28
C VAL A 122 -1.43 2.60 11.98
N PRO A 123 -0.24 2.55 11.36
CA PRO A 123 0.94 3.19 11.95
C PRO A 123 0.83 4.72 11.90
N ASN A 124 1.35 5.38 12.93
CA ASN A 124 1.55 6.83 12.98
C ASN A 124 3.01 7.15 13.38
N PRO A 125 3.83 7.75 12.49
CA PRO A 125 3.48 8.16 11.12
C PRO A 125 3.25 6.98 10.18
N GLY A 126 2.46 7.19 9.12
CA GLY A 126 2.11 6.18 8.13
C GLY A 126 1.85 6.78 6.74
N TYR A 127 1.71 5.90 5.75
CA TYR A 127 1.42 6.33 4.39
C TYR A 127 -0.09 6.58 4.21
N PRO A 128 -0.52 7.63 3.50
CA PRO A 128 -1.94 8.03 3.45
C PRO A 128 -2.92 6.94 3.01
N VAL A 129 -2.52 6.01 2.17
CA VAL A 129 -3.40 4.91 1.72
C VAL A 129 -3.84 4.00 2.86
N PHE A 130 -3.08 3.93 3.97
CA PHE A 130 -3.42 3.08 5.12
C PHE A 130 -4.71 3.53 5.82
N THR A 131 -5.05 4.81 5.73
CA THR A 131 -6.31 5.36 6.25
C THR A 131 -7.39 5.43 5.19
N ALA A 132 -7.02 5.63 3.93
CA ALA A 132 -7.97 5.82 2.83
C ALA A 132 -8.87 4.61 2.61
N GLY A 133 -8.31 3.40 2.58
CA GLY A 133 -9.08 2.16 2.43
C GLY A 133 -10.13 1.97 3.52
N PRO A 134 -9.75 2.02 4.81
CA PRO A 134 -10.69 1.99 5.93
C PRO A 134 -11.80 3.05 5.85
N PHE A 135 -11.48 4.30 5.52
CA PHE A 135 -12.50 5.34 5.37
C PHE A 135 -13.51 5.03 4.25
N LEU A 136 -13.03 4.49 3.12
CA LEU A 136 -13.91 4.14 2.00
C LEU A 136 -14.95 3.07 2.36
N CYS A 137 -14.61 2.11 3.22
CA CYS A 137 -15.58 1.10 3.68
C CYS A 137 -16.34 1.50 4.95
N GLY A 138 -16.10 2.70 5.50
CA GLY A 138 -16.76 3.18 6.72
C GLY A 138 -16.19 2.58 8.01
N ALA A 139 -15.01 1.98 7.96
CA ALA A 139 -14.31 1.52 9.15
C ALA A 139 -13.72 2.69 9.94
N LYS A 140 -13.51 2.47 11.22
CA LYS A 140 -12.85 3.42 12.13
C LYS A 140 -11.35 3.20 12.08
N VAL A 141 -10.59 4.27 11.91
CA VAL A 141 -9.14 4.25 11.97
C VAL A 141 -8.71 4.58 13.39
N GLU A 142 -7.92 3.71 13.98
CA GLU A 142 -7.17 3.96 15.22
C GLU A 142 -5.68 3.81 14.92
N THR A 143 -4.85 4.64 15.57
CA THR A 143 -3.41 4.63 15.32
C THR A 143 -2.66 3.90 16.42
N TYR A 144 -1.52 3.33 16.05
CA TYR A 144 -0.45 2.99 16.99
C TYR A 144 0.78 3.83 16.66
N ASP A 145 1.34 4.47 17.68
CA ASP A 145 2.41 5.43 17.47
C ASP A 145 3.77 4.73 17.36
N LEU A 146 4.58 5.25 16.46
CA LEU A 146 5.94 4.82 16.22
C LEU A 146 6.89 5.96 16.59
N HIS A 147 7.82 5.70 17.50
CA HIS A 147 8.65 6.72 18.10
C HIS A 147 10.11 6.67 17.60
N PRO A 148 10.75 7.83 17.37
CA PRO A 148 12.16 7.90 16.98
C PRO A 148 13.09 7.25 17.98
N GLU A 149 12.76 7.30 19.27
CA GLU A 149 13.57 6.80 20.40
C GLU A 149 13.81 5.30 20.31
N ASN A 150 12.87 4.55 19.71
CA ASN A 150 13.01 3.12 19.46
C ASN A 150 13.23 2.80 17.97
N ASN A 151 13.69 3.78 17.19
CA ASN A 151 13.90 3.67 15.76
C ASN A 151 12.63 3.32 14.97
N PHE A 152 11.48 3.81 15.38
CA PHE A 152 10.17 3.56 14.74
C PHE A 152 9.79 2.06 14.66
N LEU A 153 10.26 1.26 15.59
CA LEU A 153 9.84 -0.13 15.70
C LEU A 153 8.50 -0.20 16.44
N ILE A 154 7.65 -1.15 16.02
CA ILE A 154 6.37 -1.38 16.69
C ILE A 154 6.61 -1.94 18.10
N GLU A 155 6.01 -1.31 19.08
CA GLU A 155 5.98 -1.76 20.46
C GLU A 155 4.60 -2.38 20.74
N PHE A 156 4.43 -3.65 20.37
CA PHE A 156 3.14 -4.34 20.50
C PHE A 156 2.60 -4.31 21.92
N ASP A 157 3.48 -4.29 22.91
CA ASP A 157 3.10 -4.27 24.33
C ASP A 157 2.54 -2.90 24.77
N LYS A 158 2.78 -1.85 23.99
CA LYS A 158 2.21 -0.52 24.23
C LYS A 158 0.87 -0.28 23.56
N ILE A 159 0.45 -1.15 22.65
CA ILE A 159 -0.91 -1.08 22.07
C ILE A 159 -1.89 -1.50 23.16
N PRO A 160 -2.86 -0.65 23.56
CA PRO A 160 -3.83 -1.00 24.58
C PRO A 160 -4.57 -2.29 24.23
N GLU A 161 -4.74 -3.19 25.19
CA GLU A 161 -5.37 -4.49 24.96
C GLU A 161 -6.80 -4.32 24.41
N GLU A 162 -7.54 -3.34 24.92
CA GLU A 162 -8.89 -3.06 24.43
C GLU A 162 -8.88 -2.66 22.95
N GLN A 163 -7.94 -1.81 22.55
CA GLN A 163 -7.77 -1.39 21.16
C GLN A 163 -7.39 -2.58 20.28
N ALA A 164 -6.44 -3.40 20.71
CA ALA A 164 -6.03 -4.61 19.99
C ALA A 164 -7.17 -5.62 19.83
N ARG A 165 -8.03 -5.78 20.85
CA ARG A 165 -9.18 -6.71 20.80
C ARG A 165 -10.29 -6.23 19.87
N ARG A 166 -10.50 -4.92 19.73
CA ARG A 166 -11.50 -4.34 18.83
C ARG A 166 -11.04 -4.32 17.38
N ALA A 167 -9.74 -4.34 17.16
CA ALA A 167 -9.19 -4.25 15.81
C ALA A 167 -9.49 -5.50 15.00
N LYS A 168 -10.15 -5.33 13.87
CA LYS A 168 -10.37 -6.39 12.89
C LYS A 168 -9.18 -6.57 11.95
N MET A 169 -8.44 -5.49 11.70
CA MET A 169 -7.26 -5.48 10.85
C MET A 169 -6.20 -4.55 11.45
N MET A 170 -4.94 -4.91 11.27
CA MET A 170 -3.79 -4.07 11.58
C MET A 170 -2.89 -3.99 10.35
N ILE A 171 -2.52 -2.79 9.96
CA ILE A 171 -1.59 -2.55 8.86
C ILE A 171 -0.18 -2.38 9.43
N VAL A 172 0.74 -3.19 8.92
CA VAL A 172 2.16 -3.16 9.27
C VAL A 172 2.97 -2.97 8.00
N SER A 173 3.86 -1.99 7.98
CA SER A 173 4.67 -1.64 6.81
C SER A 173 6.15 -1.56 7.17
N TYR A 174 6.96 -2.44 6.57
CA TYR A 174 8.41 -2.38 6.66
C TYR A 174 9.02 -2.80 5.32
N PRO A 175 9.96 -2.03 4.77
CA PRO A 175 10.45 -0.71 5.21
C PRO A 175 9.32 0.30 5.35
N LEU A 176 9.32 1.04 6.46
CA LEU A 176 8.21 1.96 6.77
C LEU A 176 8.30 3.25 5.94
N ASN A 177 7.24 3.59 5.24
CA ASN A 177 7.06 4.90 4.64
C ASN A 177 6.24 5.80 5.60
N PRO A 178 6.73 7.00 6.00
CA PRO A 178 7.86 7.74 5.41
C PRO A 178 9.22 7.55 6.08
N VAL A 179 9.34 6.86 7.20
CA VAL A 179 10.54 6.86 8.05
C VAL A 179 11.62 5.84 7.67
N ARG A 180 11.37 5.00 6.66
CA ARG A 180 12.32 4.04 6.03
C ARG A 180 13.03 3.06 6.97
N ARG A 181 12.45 2.66 8.09
CA ARG A 181 13.01 1.58 8.89
C ARG A 181 12.86 0.24 8.18
N GLN A 182 13.95 -0.55 8.08
CA GLN A 182 14.00 -1.78 7.29
C GLN A 182 13.73 -3.06 8.08
N GLU A 183 13.81 -3.03 9.41
CA GLU A 183 13.73 -4.23 10.24
C GLU A 183 12.45 -4.22 11.08
N LEU A 184 11.73 -5.34 11.03
CA LEU A 184 10.73 -5.63 12.05
C LEU A 184 11.43 -5.90 13.39
N PRO A 185 10.84 -5.53 14.54
CA PRO A 185 11.33 -6.01 15.82
C PRO A 185 11.36 -7.54 15.76
N ASN A 186 12.40 -8.16 16.30
CA ASN A 186 12.46 -9.60 16.50
C ASN A 186 11.23 -10.01 17.30
N SER A 187 10.13 -10.22 16.60
CA SER A 187 8.88 -10.63 17.23
C SER A 187 9.05 -12.09 17.66
N ASN A 188 8.98 -12.36 18.93
CA ASN A 188 8.64 -13.67 19.45
C ASN A 188 7.19 -14.02 19.05
N ILE A 189 6.86 -13.92 17.74
CA ILE A 189 5.57 -14.36 17.18
C ILE A 189 5.36 -15.84 17.45
N ASN A 190 6.43 -16.60 17.70
CA ASN A 190 6.36 -18.01 18.04
C ASN A 190 5.91 -18.32 19.48
N SER A 191 5.80 -17.34 20.38
CA SER A 191 5.44 -17.61 21.79
C SER A 191 3.93 -17.74 22.03
N ARG A 192 3.05 -17.48 21.05
CA ARG A 192 1.59 -17.57 21.20
C ARG A 192 0.94 -18.79 20.54
N LYS A 193 1.73 -19.77 20.06
CA LYS A 193 1.16 -21.03 19.53
C LYS A 193 0.74 -22.04 20.61
N ASN A 194 0.88 -21.73 21.88
CA ASN A 194 0.56 -22.62 23.01
C ASN A 194 -0.25 -21.92 24.11
N ARG A 195 -1.38 -21.28 23.75
CA ARG A 195 -2.44 -20.98 24.73
C ARG A 195 -3.81 -21.00 24.10
#